data_ac6cd9ea4bc6efd83454e7341941f031
#
_entry.id   ac6cd9ea4bc6efd83454e7341941f031
#
_cell.length_a   1.000
_cell.length_b   1.000
_cell.length_c   1.000
_cell.angle_alpha   90.00
_cell.angle_beta   90.00
_cell.angle_gamma   90.00
#
_symmetry.space_group_name_H-M   'P 1'
#
loop_
_entity.id
_entity.type
_entity.pdbx_description
1 polymer ?
#
loop_
_entity_poly.entity_id
_entity_poly.type
_entity_poly.pdbx_seq_one_letter_code
_entity_poly.pdbx_strand_id
1 'polypeptide(L)'
;MALLTHFASWAFAETPSNEEIYQMMLELKKEIATLKAENKKLKESVEVVEESVDEVVVATDEAIKEQAKIASRTTFGGYGELHGNWLDDQNGSADKDEIDFHRFVLEFNHQFTDRLRFYSEVELEHSVAGEDQVGEFELEQAYIQYDLNNKYSVSGGVFLMPVGILNETHEPGTFYGVERNNVENKIVPSTWWEGGAMLSGKYDNGLSLDLALSSGLKATVASNYAPRSARQKVGEADAKSPSITGRMKYTGLPGIEIAASINHQVDYSQDTLSSVDDATLFEMHTIIEKGNYGLRAMYARWDIHGSGPASVGADEQFGWYVEPSYRINDVGLFTRYSVYDNLANSNADTEIKQWDIGINWWLHKDVVVKLDYQNQSAASSLAELDGINAGIGYAF
;
A
#
# COMPACT_ATOMS: atom_id res chain seq x y z
N MET A 1 3.53 1.96 92.29
CA MET A 1 3.62 2.87 93.42
C MET A 1 4.01 4.18 92.80
N ALA A 2 3.18 5.25 92.72
CA ALA A 2 2.17 5.80 93.57
C ALA A 2 1.06 6.41 92.76
N LEU A 3 -0.16 6.17 93.19
CA LEU A 3 -1.37 7.00 93.02
C LEU A 3 -1.11 8.36 93.60
N LEU A 4 -1.78 9.39 93.02
CA LEU A 4 -2.45 10.41 93.74
C LEU A 4 -3.01 11.47 92.75
N THR A 5 -4.32 11.37 92.42
CA THR A 5 -5.36 12.28 92.87
C THR A 5 -5.09 13.76 92.57
N HIS A 6 -5.77 14.28 91.53
CA HIS A 6 -6.17 15.70 91.54
C HIS A 6 -7.70 15.77 91.40
N PHE A 7 -8.29 16.20 92.48
CA PHE A 7 -9.70 16.54 92.61
C PHE A 7 -10.01 17.64 91.61
N ALA A 8 -11.07 17.43 90.89
CA ALA A 8 -11.72 18.52 90.11
C ALA A 8 -12.31 19.56 91.03
N SER A 9 -11.80 20.75 90.91
CA SER A 9 -12.51 21.91 91.41
C SER A 9 -13.63 22.24 90.40
N TRP A 10 -14.84 21.92 90.82
CA TRP A 10 -16.01 22.43 90.14
C TRP A 10 -16.07 23.96 90.42
N ALA A 11 -15.62 24.76 89.46
CA ALA A 11 -15.95 26.17 89.43
C ALA A 11 -17.45 26.28 89.10
N PHE A 12 -18.21 26.77 90.03
CA PHE A 12 -19.58 27.23 89.74
C PHE A 12 -19.45 28.38 88.76
N ALA A 13 -19.74 28.07 87.47
CA ALA A 13 -19.92 29.11 86.51
C ALA A 13 -21.17 29.92 86.96
N GLU A 14 -20.97 31.17 87.33
CA GLU A 14 -22.10 32.06 87.58
C GLU A 14 -23.02 32.02 86.36
N THR A 15 -24.30 31.78 86.59
CA THR A 15 -25.28 31.83 85.51
C THR A 15 -25.27 33.26 84.96
N PRO A 16 -25.03 33.40 83.65
CA PRO A 16 -24.92 34.71 83.05
C PRO A 16 -26.20 35.52 83.30
N SER A 17 -26.08 36.80 83.61
CA SER A 17 -27.19 37.68 83.80
C SER A 17 -28.04 37.83 82.53
N ASN A 18 -29.29 38.16 82.66
CA ASN A 18 -30.19 38.42 81.55
C ASN A 18 -29.60 39.41 80.50
N GLU A 19 -28.82 40.36 80.98
CA GLU A 19 -28.15 41.37 80.16
C GLU A 19 -26.97 40.72 79.37
N GLU A 20 -26.15 39.86 79.97
CA GLU A 20 -25.07 39.12 79.32
C GLU A 20 -25.63 38.13 78.29
N ILE A 21 -26.72 37.45 78.64
CA ILE A 21 -27.41 36.55 77.63
C ILE A 21 -27.94 37.39 76.48
N TYR A 22 -28.47 38.57 76.72
CA TYR A 22 -28.94 39.45 75.65
C TYR A 22 -27.80 39.95 74.78
N GLN A 23 -26.67 40.29 75.34
CA GLN A 23 -25.48 40.69 74.57
C GLN A 23 -24.90 39.53 73.74
N MET A 24 -24.77 38.30 74.29
CA MET A 24 -24.39 37.11 73.56
C MET A 24 -25.36 36.80 72.44
N MET A 25 -26.68 36.97 72.68
CA MET A 25 -27.67 36.80 71.61
C MET A 25 -27.53 37.82 70.48
N LEU A 26 -27.17 39.07 70.78
CA LEU A 26 -26.90 40.10 69.79
C LEU A 26 -25.62 39.78 68.97
N GLU A 27 -24.58 39.31 69.63
CA GLU A 27 -23.31 38.93 69.03
C GLU A 27 -23.50 37.71 68.11
N LEU A 28 -24.14 36.63 68.58
CA LEU A 28 -24.53 35.47 67.77
C LEU A 28 -25.40 35.86 66.57
N LYS A 29 -26.33 36.78 66.73
CA LYS A 29 -27.18 37.26 65.63
C LYS A 29 -26.39 38.03 64.60
N LYS A 30 -25.34 38.75 64.98
CA LYS A 30 -24.39 39.40 64.06
C LYS A 30 -23.51 38.45 63.39
N GLU A 31 -22.99 37.41 64.07
CA GLU A 31 -22.18 36.35 63.53
C GLU A 31 -22.96 35.50 62.53
N ILE A 32 -24.20 35.11 62.82
CA ILE A 32 -25.11 34.42 61.88
C ILE A 32 -25.39 35.30 60.66
N ALA A 33 -25.52 36.63 60.80
CA ALA A 33 -25.69 37.50 59.64
C ALA A 33 -24.46 37.56 58.75
N THR A 34 -23.26 37.57 59.35
CA THR A 34 -21.96 37.50 58.60
C THR A 34 -21.79 36.20 57.92
N LEU A 35 -22.00 35.06 58.59
CA LEU A 35 -21.94 33.76 58.04
C LEU A 35 -22.93 33.51 56.85
N LYS A 36 -24.13 34.09 56.98
CA LYS A 36 -25.11 34.07 55.88
C LYS A 36 -24.64 34.87 54.68
N ALA A 37 -23.99 35.99 54.86
CA ALA A 37 -23.43 36.80 53.78
C ALA A 37 -22.21 36.09 53.08
N GLU A 38 -21.37 35.48 53.92
CA GLU A 38 -20.22 34.66 53.36
C GLU A 38 -20.72 33.43 52.61
N ASN A 39 -21.71 32.71 53.17
CA ASN A 39 -22.30 31.57 52.45
C ASN A 39 -22.94 31.96 51.10
N LYS A 40 -23.56 33.15 51.06
CA LYS A 40 -24.11 33.68 49.81
C LYS A 40 -22.99 33.94 48.78
N LYS A 41 -21.92 34.60 49.19
CA LYS A 41 -20.75 34.84 48.32
C LYS A 41 -20.08 33.57 47.88
N LEU A 42 -19.98 32.57 48.77
CA LEU A 42 -19.40 31.26 48.41
C LEU A 42 -20.26 30.53 47.38
N LYS A 43 -21.59 30.57 47.54
CA LYS A 43 -22.51 30.01 46.53
C LYS A 43 -22.35 30.66 45.14
N GLU A 44 -22.32 32.01 45.13
CA GLU A 44 -22.09 32.77 43.88
C GLU A 44 -20.73 32.43 43.25
N SER A 45 -19.67 32.22 44.06
CA SER A 45 -18.36 31.79 43.57
C SER A 45 -18.36 30.35 43.06
N VAL A 46 -19.10 29.43 43.70
CA VAL A 46 -19.24 28.04 43.25
C VAL A 46 -19.99 28.01 41.93
N GLU A 47 -21.06 28.77 41.75
CA GLU A 47 -21.81 28.86 40.50
C GLU A 47 -20.92 29.32 39.31
N VAL A 48 -20.07 30.34 39.51
CA VAL A 48 -19.11 30.82 38.52
C VAL A 48 -18.05 29.78 38.23
N VAL A 49 -17.57 29.02 39.24
CA VAL A 49 -16.60 27.94 39.02
C VAL A 49 -17.23 26.76 38.27
N GLU A 50 -18.47 26.38 38.61
CA GLU A 50 -19.20 25.32 37.88
C GLU A 50 -19.39 25.70 36.41
N GLU A 51 -19.80 26.94 36.10
CA GLU A 51 -19.95 27.43 34.73
C GLU A 51 -18.61 27.41 33.97
N SER A 52 -17.53 27.85 34.64
CA SER A 52 -16.18 27.82 34.05
C SER A 52 -15.66 26.37 33.82
N VAL A 53 -15.98 25.43 34.69
CA VAL A 53 -15.63 24.02 34.55
C VAL A 53 -16.38 23.40 33.38
N ASP A 54 -17.68 23.70 33.24
CA ASP A 54 -18.49 23.21 32.14
C ASP A 54 -17.96 23.72 30.76
N GLU A 55 -17.58 25.01 30.69
CA GLU A 55 -16.94 25.57 29.48
C GLU A 55 -15.62 24.86 29.15
N VAL A 56 -14.76 24.58 30.13
CA VAL A 56 -13.50 23.89 29.95
C VAL A 56 -13.73 22.43 29.51
N VAL A 57 -14.72 21.74 30.10
CA VAL A 57 -15.07 20.38 29.73
C VAL A 57 -15.54 20.32 28.27
N VAL A 58 -16.43 21.23 27.86
CA VAL A 58 -16.91 21.32 26.49
C VAL A 58 -15.76 21.59 25.50
N ALA A 59 -14.92 22.58 25.81
CA ALA A 59 -13.76 22.91 24.94
C ALA A 59 -12.74 21.77 24.85
N THR A 60 -12.53 21.04 25.96
CA THR A 60 -11.64 19.88 25.98
C THR A 60 -12.21 18.71 25.13
N ASP A 61 -13.50 18.46 25.27
CA ASP A 61 -14.21 17.42 24.51
C ASP A 61 -14.19 17.72 23.01
N GLU A 62 -14.39 18.98 22.62
CA GLU A 62 -14.27 19.42 21.23
C GLU A 62 -12.84 19.29 20.69
N ALA A 63 -11.83 19.66 21.48
CA ALA A 63 -10.43 19.50 21.11
C ALA A 63 -10.03 18.02 20.95
N ILE A 64 -10.50 17.14 21.84
CA ILE A 64 -10.27 15.68 21.74
C ILE A 64 -10.96 15.12 20.49
N LYS A 65 -12.20 15.53 20.20
CA LYS A 65 -12.91 15.10 18.99
C LYS A 65 -12.22 15.57 17.71
N GLU A 66 -11.73 16.79 17.66
CA GLU A 66 -11.00 17.30 16.50
C GLU A 66 -9.65 16.60 16.34
N GLN A 67 -8.93 16.35 17.42
CA GLN A 67 -7.67 15.61 17.40
C GLN A 67 -7.87 14.14 16.96
N ALA A 68 -8.94 13.49 17.44
CA ALA A 68 -9.31 12.14 16.98
C ALA A 68 -9.68 12.12 15.49
N LYS A 69 -10.38 13.16 15.01
CA LYS A 69 -10.73 13.32 13.61
C LYS A 69 -9.48 13.54 12.72
N ILE A 70 -8.51 14.33 13.20
CA ILE A 70 -7.22 14.51 12.49
C ILE A 70 -6.43 13.20 12.47
N ALA A 71 -6.35 12.48 13.59
CA ALA A 71 -5.68 11.19 13.68
C ALA A 71 -6.33 10.14 12.77
N SER A 72 -7.67 10.13 12.66
CA SER A 72 -8.39 9.21 11.78
C SER A 72 -8.24 9.50 10.28
N ARG A 73 -7.69 10.66 9.91
CA ARG A 73 -7.41 11.04 8.52
C ARG A 73 -6.07 10.54 8.00
N THR A 74 -5.22 10.05 8.89
CA THR A 74 -3.92 9.50 8.54
C THR A 74 -3.95 8.01 8.81
N THR A 75 -3.61 7.21 7.80
CA THR A 75 -3.42 5.77 7.93
C THR A 75 -1.96 5.44 7.73
N PHE A 76 -1.48 4.49 8.51
CA PHE A 76 -0.16 3.91 8.41
C PHE A 76 -0.32 2.40 8.32
N GLY A 77 0.39 1.78 7.40
CA GLY A 77 0.37 0.35 7.18
C GLY A 77 1.61 -0.09 6.43
N GLY A 78 1.61 -1.31 5.98
CA GLY A 78 2.71 -1.84 5.19
C GLY A 78 2.65 -3.35 5.08
N TYR A 79 3.63 -3.89 4.42
CA TYR A 79 3.78 -5.32 4.25
C TYR A 79 5.25 -5.70 4.08
N GLY A 80 5.52 -6.99 4.19
CA GLY A 80 6.85 -7.52 3.93
C GLY A 80 6.79 -8.98 3.57
N GLU A 81 7.84 -9.47 2.89
CA GLU A 81 7.95 -10.85 2.48
C GLU A 81 9.39 -11.34 2.50
N LEU A 82 9.54 -12.60 2.95
CA LEU A 82 10.77 -13.37 2.91
C LEU A 82 10.60 -14.50 1.91
N HIS A 83 11.54 -14.64 1.01
CA HIS A 83 11.60 -15.69 0.00
C HIS A 83 12.78 -16.62 0.26
N GLY A 84 12.61 -17.90 -0.04
CA GLY A 84 13.66 -18.90 -0.17
C GLY A 84 13.50 -19.60 -1.50
N ASN A 85 14.55 -19.62 -2.29
CA ASN A 85 14.58 -20.24 -3.60
C ASN A 85 15.67 -21.33 -3.61
N TRP A 86 15.32 -22.50 -4.09
CA TRP A 86 16.24 -23.63 -4.32
C TRP A 86 15.96 -24.18 -5.72
N LEU A 87 16.66 -23.59 -6.67
CA LEU A 87 16.42 -23.79 -8.09
C LEU A 87 17.71 -24.21 -8.78
N ASP A 88 17.68 -25.39 -9.39
CA ASP A 88 18.77 -25.95 -10.21
C ASP A 88 18.64 -25.47 -11.67
N ASP A 89 19.72 -24.97 -12.25
CA ASP A 89 19.75 -24.60 -13.68
C ASP A 89 20.04 -25.83 -14.55
N GLN A 90 19.06 -26.21 -15.36
CA GLN A 90 19.14 -27.39 -16.22
C GLN A 90 20.07 -27.18 -17.45
N ASN A 91 20.36 -25.94 -17.80
CA ASN A 91 21.23 -25.58 -18.92
C ASN A 91 22.66 -25.21 -18.49
N GLY A 92 22.97 -25.29 -17.17
CA GLY A 92 24.33 -25.19 -16.64
C GLY A 92 24.84 -23.74 -16.48
N SER A 93 23.94 -22.78 -16.35
CA SER A 93 24.31 -21.43 -15.97
C SER A 93 24.62 -21.38 -14.45
N ALA A 94 23.79 -20.82 -13.63
CA ALA A 94 23.98 -20.78 -12.18
C ALA A 94 22.67 -21.13 -11.46
N ASP A 95 22.78 -22.04 -10.50
CA ASP A 95 21.69 -22.36 -9.58
C ASP A 95 21.31 -21.13 -8.75
N LYS A 96 20.07 -21.09 -8.27
CA LYS A 96 19.59 -20.04 -7.39
C LYS A 96 19.24 -20.66 -6.03
N ASP A 97 20.21 -20.66 -5.12
CA ASP A 97 20.07 -21.15 -3.75
C ASP A 97 20.20 -19.97 -2.79
N GLU A 98 19.09 -19.34 -2.45
CA GLU A 98 19.12 -18.13 -1.61
C GLU A 98 17.93 -18.02 -0.66
N ILE A 99 18.14 -17.28 0.41
CA ILE A 99 17.08 -16.75 1.28
C ILE A 99 17.18 -15.24 1.21
N ASP A 100 16.11 -14.61 0.80
CA ASP A 100 16.04 -13.18 0.56
C ASP A 100 14.87 -12.55 1.33
N PHE A 101 15.15 -11.55 2.16
CA PHE A 101 14.08 -10.68 2.65
C PHE A 101 13.71 -9.73 1.52
N HIS A 102 12.82 -10.20 0.66
CA HIS A 102 12.59 -9.64 -0.66
C HIS A 102 12.24 -8.16 -0.61
N ARG A 103 11.34 -7.77 0.32
CA ARG A 103 10.99 -6.37 0.53
C ARG A 103 10.31 -6.11 1.88
N PHE A 104 10.46 -4.88 2.33
CA PHE A 104 9.71 -4.30 3.44
C PHE A 104 9.14 -2.95 2.99
N VAL A 105 7.83 -2.84 3.01
CA VAL A 105 7.09 -1.70 2.48
C VAL A 105 6.34 -0.99 3.59
N LEU A 106 6.39 0.34 3.57
CA LEU A 106 5.64 1.22 4.45
C LEU A 106 4.72 2.11 3.64
N GLU A 107 3.45 2.12 4.02
CA GLU A 107 2.43 2.99 3.46
C GLU A 107 2.09 4.12 4.44
N PHE A 108 2.07 5.33 3.95
CA PHE A 108 1.59 6.49 4.67
C PHE A 108 0.59 7.25 3.80
N ASN A 109 -0.67 7.27 4.24
CA ASN A 109 -1.75 7.92 3.51
C ASN A 109 -2.40 9.00 4.38
N HIS A 110 -2.81 10.12 3.77
CA HIS A 110 -3.45 11.20 4.48
C HIS A 110 -4.63 11.80 3.72
N GLN A 111 -5.75 11.96 4.40
CA GLN A 111 -6.95 12.61 3.87
C GLN A 111 -7.01 14.07 4.34
N PHE A 112 -6.63 15.01 3.47
CA PHE A 112 -6.70 16.45 3.77
C PHE A 112 -8.14 16.94 3.90
N THR A 113 -9.00 16.53 2.95
CA THR A 113 -10.44 16.81 2.94
C THR A 113 -11.19 15.59 2.45
N ASP A 114 -12.52 15.63 2.43
CA ASP A 114 -13.34 14.52 1.88
C ASP A 114 -13.05 14.23 0.39
N ARG A 115 -12.40 15.17 -0.32
CA ARG A 115 -12.11 15.09 -1.75
C ARG A 115 -10.62 15.12 -2.10
N LEU A 116 -9.74 15.41 -1.15
CA LEU A 116 -8.30 15.55 -1.38
C LEU A 116 -7.54 14.59 -0.48
N ARG A 117 -6.77 13.68 -1.10
CA ARG A 117 -6.02 12.61 -0.44
C ARG A 117 -4.58 12.57 -0.95
N PHE A 118 -3.69 12.16 -0.07
CA PHE A 118 -2.31 11.80 -0.36
C PHE A 118 -2.13 10.31 -0.15
N TYR A 119 -1.41 9.66 -1.06
CA TYR A 119 -1.00 8.27 -0.98
C TYR A 119 0.51 8.18 -1.15
N SER A 120 1.14 7.33 -0.35
CA SER A 120 2.56 7.05 -0.52
C SER A 120 2.92 5.63 -0.12
N GLU A 121 3.93 5.10 -0.78
CA GLU A 121 4.49 3.78 -0.57
C GLU A 121 6.01 3.85 -0.71
N VAL A 122 6.71 3.38 0.31
CA VAL A 122 8.17 3.39 0.41
C VAL A 122 8.65 1.97 0.63
N GLU A 123 9.56 1.49 -0.20
CA GLU A 123 10.08 0.13 -0.19
C GLU A 123 11.56 0.10 0.16
N LEU A 124 11.94 -0.89 0.96
CA LEU A 124 13.30 -1.36 1.13
C LEU A 124 13.40 -2.77 0.55
N GLU A 125 14.11 -2.92 -0.57
CA GLU A 125 14.41 -4.22 -1.16
C GLU A 125 15.63 -4.88 -0.50
N HIS A 126 15.64 -6.23 -0.46
CA HIS A 126 16.76 -7.07 -0.05
C HIS A 126 17.37 -6.74 1.32
N SER A 127 16.59 -6.23 2.28
CA SER A 127 16.96 -5.87 3.66
C SER A 127 18.06 -4.83 3.82
N VAL A 128 18.97 -4.65 2.88
CA VAL A 128 20.15 -3.78 2.98
C VAL A 128 20.30 -2.95 1.72
N ALA A 129 20.11 -1.64 1.83
CA ALA A 129 20.33 -0.70 0.73
C ALA A 129 21.52 0.23 1.05
N GLY A 130 22.26 0.65 0.03
CA GLY A 130 23.41 1.55 0.13
C GLY A 130 24.46 1.30 -0.93
N GLU A 131 25.62 1.98 -0.82
CA GLU A 131 26.72 1.78 -1.76
C GLU A 131 27.21 0.34 -1.71
N ASP A 132 27.32 -0.30 -2.88
CA ASP A 132 27.74 -1.69 -3.06
C ASP A 132 26.84 -2.74 -2.35
N GLN A 133 25.61 -2.39 -1.95
CA GLN A 133 24.64 -3.33 -1.43
C GLN A 133 23.68 -3.80 -2.53
N VAL A 134 23.05 -4.97 -2.31
CA VAL A 134 22.14 -5.59 -3.30
C VAL A 134 20.76 -4.95 -3.34
N GLY A 135 20.34 -4.29 -2.24
CA GLY A 135 19.01 -3.72 -2.10
C GLY A 135 18.94 -2.25 -2.46
N GLU A 136 17.73 -1.82 -2.73
CA GLU A 136 17.38 -0.45 -3.07
C GLU A 136 16.39 0.12 -2.05
N PHE A 137 16.40 1.44 -1.89
CA PHE A 137 15.38 2.16 -1.14
C PHE A 137 14.59 3.02 -2.13
N GLU A 138 13.31 2.70 -2.28
CA GLU A 138 12.49 3.20 -3.38
C GLU A 138 11.24 3.92 -2.88
N LEU A 139 10.81 4.93 -3.63
CA LEU A 139 9.52 5.58 -3.48
C LEU A 139 8.64 5.14 -4.65
N GLU A 140 7.87 4.07 -4.46
CA GLU A 140 7.03 3.51 -5.51
C GLU A 140 5.80 4.36 -5.79
N GLN A 141 5.23 4.96 -4.74
CA GLN A 141 4.08 5.85 -4.88
C GLN A 141 4.24 7.09 -3.99
N ALA A 142 3.92 8.25 -4.54
CA ALA A 142 3.74 9.51 -3.83
C ALA A 142 2.90 10.46 -4.68
N TYR A 143 1.59 10.45 -4.50
CA TYR A 143 0.69 11.28 -5.31
C TYR A 143 -0.45 11.88 -4.51
N ILE A 144 -0.96 12.98 -5.03
CA ILE A 144 -2.20 13.61 -4.57
C ILE A 144 -3.33 13.21 -5.50
N GLN A 145 -4.46 12.80 -4.92
CA GLN A 145 -5.70 12.54 -5.64
C GLN A 145 -6.77 13.55 -5.22
N TYR A 146 -7.45 14.14 -6.21
CA TYR A 146 -8.57 15.05 -6.03
C TYR A 146 -9.82 14.54 -6.74
N ASP A 147 -10.92 14.36 -6.00
CA ASP A 147 -12.20 13.98 -6.57
C ASP A 147 -12.89 15.19 -7.18
N LEU A 148 -12.97 15.23 -8.50
CA LEU A 148 -13.70 16.26 -9.25
C LEU A 148 -15.21 16.19 -8.94
N ASN A 149 -15.72 14.97 -8.85
CA ASN A 149 -17.09 14.65 -8.45
C ASN A 149 -17.16 13.16 -8.03
N ASN A 150 -18.37 12.62 -7.84
CA ASN A 150 -18.57 11.23 -7.40
C ASN A 150 -18.12 10.16 -8.44
N LYS A 151 -17.80 10.55 -9.67
CA LYS A 151 -17.40 9.63 -10.76
C LYS A 151 -15.97 9.83 -11.21
N TYR A 152 -15.46 11.03 -11.15
CA TYR A 152 -14.15 11.38 -11.72
C TYR A 152 -13.20 11.88 -10.65
N SER A 153 -11.97 11.40 -10.71
CA SER A 153 -10.84 11.90 -9.92
C SER A 153 -9.64 12.18 -10.81
N VAL A 154 -8.79 13.09 -10.37
CA VAL A 154 -7.50 13.37 -10.98
C VAL A 154 -6.39 13.12 -9.94
N SER A 155 -5.34 12.46 -10.37
CA SER A 155 -4.13 12.20 -9.56
C SER A 155 -2.92 12.85 -10.20
N GLY A 156 -1.96 13.28 -9.37
CA GLY A 156 -0.69 13.82 -9.84
C GLY A 156 0.42 13.52 -8.87
N GLY A 157 1.56 13.08 -9.39
CA GLY A 157 2.74 12.65 -8.64
C GLY A 157 3.36 11.39 -9.20
N VAL A 158 3.90 10.54 -8.33
CA VAL A 158 4.43 9.21 -8.66
C VAL A 158 3.37 8.17 -8.36
N PHE A 159 2.97 7.38 -9.34
CA PHE A 159 1.88 6.40 -9.20
C PHE A 159 2.15 5.15 -10.04
N LEU A 160 1.57 4.03 -9.61
CA LEU A 160 1.61 2.77 -10.36
C LEU A 160 0.84 2.91 -11.69
N MET A 161 1.43 2.41 -12.75
CA MET A 161 0.79 2.43 -14.06
C MET A 161 -0.40 1.48 -14.09
N PRO A 162 -1.56 1.89 -14.62
CA PRO A 162 -2.78 1.07 -14.63
C PRO A 162 -2.70 -0.01 -15.73
N VAL A 163 -1.82 -0.98 -15.56
CA VAL A 163 -1.54 -2.08 -16.51
C VAL A 163 -1.32 -3.36 -15.73
N GLY A 164 -1.95 -4.45 -16.19
CA GLY A 164 -1.78 -5.76 -15.57
C GLY A 164 -2.62 -5.99 -14.32
N ILE A 165 -2.41 -7.13 -13.70
CA ILE A 165 -3.06 -7.55 -12.45
C ILE A 165 -2.19 -7.15 -11.25
N LEU A 166 -0.92 -7.60 -11.25
CA LEU A 166 -0.03 -7.45 -10.10
C LEU A 166 0.61 -6.08 -9.98
N ASN A 167 0.51 -5.22 -10.99
CA ASN A 167 1.13 -3.90 -10.88
C ASN A 167 0.48 -3.02 -9.80
N GLU A 168 -0.84 -3.13 -9.61
CA GLU A 168 -1.56 -2.37 -8.58
C GLU A 168 -1.93 -3.23 -7.35
N THR A 169 -1.72 -4.56 -7.40
CA THR A 169 -2.12 -5.51 -6.33
C THR A 169 -1.01 -6.53 -6.12
N HIS A 170 0.16 -6.05 -5.70
CA HIS A 170 1.38 -6.84 -5.61
C HIS A 170 1.76 -7.25 -4.18
N GLU A 171 0.91 -6.96 -3.21
CA GLU A 171 1.11 -7.38 -1.82
C GLU A 171 1.10 -8.92 -1.71
N PRO A 172 1.91 -9.53 -0.83
CA PRO A 172 2.11 -10.98 -0.81
C PRO A 172 0.84 -11.79 -0.57
N GLY A 173 -0.17 -11.23 0.10
CA GLY A 173 -1.45 -11.89 0.34
C GLY A 173 -2.39 -11.97 -0.88
N THR A 174 -2.11 -11.22 -1.94
CA THR A 174 -3.02 -11.00 -3.07
C THR A 174 -2.83 -11.97 -4.24
N PHE A 175 -1.69 -12.67 -4.32
CA PHE A 175 -1.35 -13.56 -5.42
C PHE A 175 -0.85 -14.93 -4.94
N TYR A 176 -0.92 -15.92 -5.84
CA TYR A 176 -0.41 -17.26 -5.61
C TYR A 176 1.06 -17.39 -6.03
N GLY A 177 1.77 -18.31 -5.34
CA GLY A 177 3.20 -18.53 -5.53
C GLY A 177 4.05 -17.57 -4.73
N VAL A 178 5.31 -17.93 -4.52
CA VAL A 178 6.30 -17.12 -3.82
C VAL A 178 6.69 -15.95 -4.70
N GLU A 179 7.12 -16.26 -5.93
CA GLU A 179 7.51 -15.26 -6.91
C GLU A 179 6.31 -14.77 -7.73
N ARG A 180 6.35 -13.49 -8.16
CA ARG A 180 5.45 -12.96 -9.18
C ARG A 180 5.65 -13.73 -10.47
N ASN A 181 4.57 -13.98 -11.24
CA ASN A 181 4.73 -14.65 -12.53
C ASN A 181 5.59 -13.84 -13.51
N ASN A 182 6.31 -14.56 -14.37
CA ASN A 182 7.27 -13.93 -15.27
C ASN A 182 6.63 -12.99 -16.31
N VAL A 183 5.38 -13.21 -16.69
CA VAL A 183 4.69 -12.31 -17.64
C VAL A 183 4.50 -10.91 -17.01
N GLU A 184 4.09 -10.87 -15.73
CA GLU A 184 3.96 -9.63 -14.96
C GLU A 184 5.27 -9.17 -14.28
N ASN A 185 6.39 -9.73 -14.66
CA ASN A 185 7.71 -9.27 -14.27
C ASN A 185 8.53 -8.84 -15.51
N LYS A 186 8.46 -9.59 -16.59
CA LYS A 186 9.34 -9.41 -17.77
C LYS A 186 8.66 -8.62 -18.89
N ILE A 187 7.35 -8.80 -19.08
CA ILE A 187 6.56 -8.17 -20.16
C ILE A 187 5.76 -6.99 -19.64
N VAL A 188 4.94 -7.17 -18.60
CA VAL A 188 4.42 -6.06 -17.80
C VAL A 188 5.44 -5.83 -16.68
N PRO A 189 6.23 -4.76 -16.71
CA PRO A 189 7.41 -4.63 -15.82
C PRO A 189 7.05 -4.27 -14.37
N SER A 190 6.18 -5.05 -13.74
CA SER A 190 5.74 -4.83 -12.34
C SER A 190 6.91 -4.98 -11.33
N THR A 191 7.10 -4.11 -10.32
CA THR A 191 6.28 -2.93 -10.07
C THR A 191 6.66 -1.79 -11.02
N TRP A 192 5.70 -1.27 -11.74
CA TRP A 192 5.94 -0.21 -12.72
C TRP A 192 5.21 1.07 -12.29
N TRP A 193 5.98 2.05 -11.87
CA TRP A 193 5.50 3.39 -11.53
C TRP A 193 6.18 4.46 -12.37
N GLU A 194 5.47 5.56 -12.59
CA GLU A 194 5.97 6.74 -13.30
C GLU A 194 5.49 8.03 -12.65
N GLY A 195 6.19 9.12 -12.96
CA GLY A 195 5.78 10.48 -12.59
C GLY A 195 4.84 11.05 -13.65
N GLY A 196 3.72 11.62 -13.22
CA GLY A 196 2.77 12.16 -14.17
C GLY A 196 1.43 12.58 -13.58
N ALA A 197 0.39 12.51 -14.42
CA ALA A 197 -1.00 12.77 -14.05
C ALA A 197 -1.93 11.70 -14.61
N MET A 198 -2.97 11.36 -13.87
CA MET A 198 -3.95 10.35 -14.25
C MET A 198 -5.37 10.87 -14.00
N LEU A 199 -6.25 10.71 -14.98
CA LEU A 199 -7.69 10.92 -14.87
C LEU A 199 -8.36 9.56 -14.75
N SER A 200 -9.12 9.34 -13.68
CA SER A 200 -9.87 8.11 -13.43
C SER A 200 -11.38 8.39 -13.43
N GLY A 201 -12.14 7.48 -14.02
CA GLY A 201 -13.60 7.49 -14.02
C GLY A 201 -14.17 6.17 -13.53
N LYS A 202 -15.08 6.21 -12.56
CA LYS A 202 -15.79 5.03 -12.01
C LYS A 202 -17.30 5.20 -12.21
N TYR A 203 -17.94 4.19 -12.77
CA TYR A 203 -19.37 4.20 -13.11
C TYR A 203 -20.14 3.16 -12.31
N ASP A 204 -21.40 3.46 -12.03
CA ASP A 204 -22.28 2.63 -11.17
C ASP A 204 -22.55 1.22 -11.73
N ASN A 205 -22.33 1.00 -13.01
CA ASN A 205 -22.46 -0.31 -13.68
C ASN A 205 -21.21 -1.20 -13.55
N GLY A 206 -20.18 -0.76 -12.80
CA GLY A 206 -18.94 -1.49 -12.62
C GLY A 206 -17.86 -1.22 -13.68
N LEU A 207 -18.10 -0.30 -14.62
CA LEU A 207 -17.09 0.16 -15.57
C LEU A 207 -16.15 1.16 -14.88
N SER A 208 -14.85 1.03 -15.09
CA SER A 208 -13.82 2.01 -14.74
C SER A 208 -12.96 2.33 -15.94
N LEU A 209 -12.55 3.57 -16.06
CA LEU A 209 -11.68 4.07 -17.13
C LEU A 209 -10.55 4.88 -16.51
N ASP A 210 -9.32 4.62 -16.93
CA ASP A 210 -8.16 5.41 -16.55
C ASP A 210 -7.44 5.93 -17.80
N LEU A 211 -6.95 7.16 -17.71
CA LEU A 211 -6.11 7.79 -18.71
C LEU A 211 -4.95 8.49 -18.01
N ALA A 212 -3.73 8.01 -18.23
CA ALA A 212 -2.51 8.57 -17.64
C ALA A 212 -1.60 9.17 -18.72
N LEU A 213 -0.94 10.27 -18.35
CA LEU A 213 0.19 10.86 -19.06
C LEU A 213 1.38 10.87 -18.10
N SER A 214 2.48 10.26 -18.49
CA SER A 214 3.62 10.01 -17.60
C SER A 214 4.96 10.17 -18.28
N SER A 215 6.05 10.09 -17.50
CA SER A 215 7.44 10.30 -17.96
C SER A 215 7.87 9.35 -19.07
N GLY A 216 7.37 8.11 -19.05
CA GLY A 216 7.73 7.08 -20.01
C GLY A 216 8.94 6.24 -19.61
N LEU A 217 9.12 5.14 -20.33
CA LEU A 217 10.25 4.24 -20.21
C LEU A 217 11.46 4.78 -20.98
N LYS A 218 12.66 4.25 -20.68
CA LYS A 218 13.91 4.56 -21.39
C LYS A 218 14.68 3.29 -21.71
N ALA A 219 14.40 2.72 -22.86
CA ALA A 219 15.05 1.50 -23.33
C ALA A 219 16.52 1.72 -23.72
N THR A 220 17.32 0.69 -23.56
CA THR A 220 18.74 0.71 -23.89
C THR A 220 19.14 -0.52 -24.72
N VAL A 221 20.20 -0.40 -25.50
CA VAL A 221 20.79 -1.52 -26.25
C VAL A 221 21.31 -2.61 -25.30
N ALA A 222 21.90 -2.21 -24.17
CA ALA A 222 22.50 -3.14 -23.20
C ALA A 222 21.47 -4.11 -22.58
N SER A 223 20.20 -3.70 -22.50
CA SER A 223 19.12 -4.53 -21.97
C SER A 223 18.32 -5.27 -23.06
N ASN A 224 18.77 -5.24 -24.32
CA ASN A 224 17.99 -5.72 -25.46
C ASN A 224 16.58 -5.11 -25.49
N TYR A 225 16.46 -3.85 -25.09
CA TYR A 225 15.20 -3.10 -25.07
C TYR A 225 14.10 -3.71 -24.19
N ALA A 226 14.47 -4.50 -23.17
CA ALA A 226 13.52 -5.14 -22.28
C ALA A 226 12.77 -4.10 -21.42
N PRO A 227 11.43 -4.18 -21.30
CA PRO A 227 10.62 -3.16 -20.61
C PRO A 227 10.97 -3.01 -19.12
N ARG A 228 11.29 -4.12 -18.43
CA ARG A 228 11.67 -4.06 -17.01
C ARG A 228 12.91 -3.22 -16.76
N SER A 229 13.91 -3.36 -17.61
CA SER A 229 15.15 -2.60 -17.52
C SER A 229 15.01 -1.16 -18.02
N ALA A 230 13.92 -0.84 -18.71
CA ALA A 230 13.63 0.49 -19.23
C ALA A 230 12.92 1.40 -18.18
N ARG A 231 12.50 0.84 -17.02
CA ARG A 231 11.90 1.64 -15.95
C ARG A 231 12.90 2.65 -15.41
N GLN A 232 12.49 3.91 -15.33
CA GLN A 232 13.34 5.00 -14.82
C GLN A 232 13.18 5.23 -13.31
N LYS A 233 12.20 4.57 -12.66
CA LYS A 233 11.90 4.66 -11.22
C LYS A 233 11.75 6.11 -10.70
N VAL A 234 11.51 7.07 -11.59
CA VAL A 234 11.38 8.52 -11.32
C VAL A 234 12.63 9.14 -10.63
N GLY A 235 13.78 8.48 -10.75
CA GLY A 235 15.07 8.98 -10.28
C GLY A 235 15.69 9.95 -11.32
N GLU A 236 15.27 11.22 -11.35
CA GLU A 236 15.64 12.18 -12.41
C GLU A 236 15.27 11.69 -13.82
N ALA A 237 14.06 11.08 -13.94
CA ALA A 237 13.61 10.45 -15.17
C ALA A 237 13.60 11.43 -16.34
N ASP A 238 14.16 11.01 -17.47
CA ASP A 238 13.98 11.71 -18.74
C ASP A 238 12.48 11.72 -19.11
N ALA A 239 11.97 12.85 -19.52
CA ALA A 239 10.57 13.03 -19.91
C ALA A 239 10.47 13.86 -21.21
N LYS A 240 11.42 13.66 -22.13
CA LYS A 240 11.40 14.31 -23.45
C LYS A 240 10.26 13.79 -24.29
N SER A 241 10.01 12.49 -24.16
CA SER A 241 8.98 11.77 -24.92
C SER A 241 8.04 11.07 -23.92
N PRO A 242 6.87 11.65 -23.63
CA PRO A 242 5.94 11.13 -22.65
C PRO A 242 5.33 9.80 -23.08
N SER A 243 4.79 9.05 -22.11
CA SER A 243 3.91 7.92 -22.39
C SER A 243 2.45 8.24 -22.11
N ILE A 244 1.56 7.59 -22.82
CA ILE A 244 0.11 7.69 -22.66
C ILE A 244 -0.43 6.30 -22.39
N THR A 245 -1.12 6.14 -21.26
CA THR A 245 -1.75 4.86 -20.87
C THR A 245 -3.25 5.01 -20.78
N GLY A 246 -3.99 4.12 -21.41
CA GLY A 246 -5.44 4.01 -21.27
C GLY A 246 -5.80 2.62 -20.77
N ARG A 247 -6.68 2.54 -19.76
CA ARG A 247 -7.25 1.27 -19.29
C ARG A 247 -8.77 1.33 -19.24
N MET A 248 -9.40 0.22 -19.60
CA MET A 248 -10.81 -0.05 -19.36
C MET A 248 -10.92 -1.32 -18.49
N LYS A 249 -11.62 -1.22 -17.36
CA LYS A 249 -11.85 -2.31 -16.41
C LYS A 249 -13.35 -2.45 -16.10
N TYR A 250 -13.85 -3.68 -16.10
CA TYR A 250 -15.23 -4.00 -15.81
C TYR A 250 -15.34 -5.03 -14.67
N THR A 251 -16.01 -4.64 -13.60
CA THR A 251 -16.28 -5.45 -12.40
C THR A 251 -17.78 -5.55 -12.07
N GLY A 252 -18.65 -5.27 -13.05
CA GLY A 252 -20.11 -5.25 -12.85
C GLY A 252 -20.75 -6.62 -12.65
N LEU A 253 -20.01 -7.70 -12.86
CA LEU A 253 -20.43 -9.06 -12.57
C LEU A 253 -19.73 -9.55 -11.28
N PRO A 254 -20.48 -9.95 -10.24
CA PRO A 254 -19.88 -10.39 -8.98
C PRO A 254 -18.85 -11.51 -9.16
N GLY A 255 -17.63 -11.30 -8.65
CA GLY A 255 -16.52 -12.22 -8.75
C GLY A 255 -15.91 -12.35 -10.15
N ILE A 256 -16.12 -11.36 -11.03
CA ILE A 256 -15.49 -11.30 -12.35
C ILE A 256 -14.92 -9.90 -12.58
N GLU A 257 -13.64 -9.84 -12.92
CA GLU A 257 -12.97 -8.66 -13.46
C GLU A 257 -12.50 -8.98 -14.88
N ILE A 258 -12.72 -8.05 -15.79
CA ILE A 258 -12.16 -8.07 -17.16
C ILE A 258 -11.56 -6.69 -17.40
N ALA A 259 -10.32 -6.65 -17.85
CA ALA A 259 -9.67 -5.39 -18.20
C ALA A 259 -8.84 -5.49 -19.48
N ALA A 260 -8.62 -4.33 -20.09
CA ALA A 260 -7.66 -4.17 -21.17
C ALA A 260 -6.97 -2.81 -21.02
N SER A 261 -5.67 -2.79 -21.29
CA SER A 261 -4.82 -1.61 -21.20
C SER A 261 -4.01 -1.42 -22.47
N ILE A 262 -3.78 -0.18 -22.84
CA ILE A 262 -2.84 0.22 -23.88
C ILE A 262 -1.90 1.25 -23.30
N ASN A 263 -0.60 1.07 -23.46
CA ASN A 263 0.42 2.07 -23.19
C ASN A 263 1.19 2.38 -24.45
N HIS A 264 1.30 3.65 -24.79
CA HIS A 264 2.08 4.10 -25.96
C HIS A 264 3.20 5.03 -25.49
N GLN A 265 4.43 4.65 -25.80
CA GLN A 265 5.67 5.40 -25.61
C GLN A 265 5.95 6.20 -26.90
N VAL A 266 5.96 7.52 -26.84
CA VAL A 266 6.18 8.39 -28.00
C VAL A 266 7.57 8.20 -28.62
N ASP A 267 8.58 7.98 -27.77
CA ASP A 267 9.90 7.47 -28.10
C ASP A 267 10.38 6.58 -26.96
N TYR A 268 10.61 5.31 -27.26
CA TYR A 268 10.91 4.30 -26.23
C TYR A 268 12.32 4.43 -25.65
N SER A 269 13.21 5.24 -26.29
CA SER A 269 14.55 5.55 -25.83
C SER A 269 14.70 6.94 -25.19
N GLN A 270 13.64 7.74 -25.12
CA GLN A 270 13.68 9.14 -24.70
C GLN A 270 14.61 10.00 -25.59
N ASP A 271 14.57 9.80 -26.90
CA ASP A 271 15.41 10.48 -27.91
C ASP A 271 16.93 10.23 -27.71
N THR A 272 17.32 9.15 -27.04
CA THR A 272 18.75 8.85 -26.82
C THR A 272 19.34 7.93 -27.89
N LEU A 273 18.52 7.19 -28.62
CA LEU A 273 18.92 6.22 -29.64
C LEU A 273 18.15 6.47 -30.94
N SER A 274 18.86 6.91 -31.99
CA SER A 274 18.26 7.14 -33.31
C SER A 274 17.82 5.84 -34.04
N SER A 275 18.05 4.69 -33.45
CA SER A 275 17.64 3.38 -33.95
C SER A 275 16.38 2.84 -33.26
N VAL A 276 15.79 3.60 -32.35
CA VAL A 276 14.58 3.28 -31.62
C VAL A 276 13.57 4.36 -31.86
N ASP A 277 12.35 3.98 -32.15
CA ASP A 277 11.24 4.87 -32.36
C ASP A 277 10.21 4.68 -31.21
N ASP A 278 8.93 4.72 -31.52
CA ASP A 278 7.83 4.50 -30.56
C ASP A 278 7.70 3.02 -30.17
N ALA A 279 7.01 2.79 -29.05
CA ALA A 279 6.62 1.44 -28.63
C ALA A 279 5.18 1.43 -28.10
N THR A 280 4.47 0.34 -28.32
CA THR A 280 3.09 0.18 -27.83
C THR A 280 2.93 -1.16 -27.11
N LEU A 281 2.48 -1.11 -25.87
CA LEU A 281 2.00 -2.27 -25.12
C LEU A 281 0.49 -2.40 -25.28
N PHE A 282 0.04 -3.60 -25.63
CA PHE A 282 -1.33 -4.03 -25.42
C PHE A 282 -1.35 -5.10 -24.33
N GLU A 283 -2.27 -4.96 -23.38
CA GLU A 283 -2.49 -5.93 -22.30
C GLU A 283 -3.99 -6.18 -22.15
N MET A 284 -4.35 -7.43 -21.86
CA MET A 284 -5.70 -7.79 -21.43
C MET A 284 -5.67 -8.91 -20.40
N HIS A 285 -6.56 -8.83 -19.42
CA HIS A 285 -6.66 -9.86 -18.39
C HIS A 285 -8.09 -10.13 -17.93
N THR A 286 -8.25 -11.25 -17.24
CA THR A 286 -9.47 -11.57 -16.48
C THR A 286 -9.12 -12.21 -15.14
N ILE A 287 -9.91 -11.86 -14.12
CA ILE A 287 -9.93 -12.50 -12.81
C ILE A 287 -11.33 -13.03 -12.58
N ILE A 288 -11.45 -14.31 -12.26
CA ILE A 288 -12.73 -14.96 -11.93
C ILE A 288 -12.58 -15.58 -10.55
N GLU A 289 -13.47 -15.22 -9.63
CA GLU A 289 -13.57 -15.79 -8.29
C GLU A 289 -15.02 -16.19 -8.02
N LYS A 290 -15.30 -17.49 -8.04
CA LYS A 290 -16.64 -18.03 -7.79
C LYS A 290 -16.64 -19.19 -6.79
N GLY A 291 -17.16 -18.92 -5.61
CA GLY A 291 -17.10 -19.88 -4.49
C GLY A 291 -15.63 -20.15 -4.13
N ASN A 292 -15.23 -21.40 -4.25
CA ASN A 292 -13.86 -21.83 -3.94
C ASN A 292 -12.94 -21.79 -5.18
N TYR A 293 -13.46 -21.53 -6.36
CA TYR A 293 -12.70 -21.55 -7.62
C TYR A 293 -12.22 -20.16 -7.99
N GLY A 294 -10.94 -20.06 -8.35
CA GLY A 294 -10.32 -18.89 -8.94
C GLY A 294 -9.72 -19.19 -10.31
N LEU A 295 -9.67 -18.20 -11.16
CA LEU A 295 -8.95 -18.22 -12.43
C LEU A 295 -8.38 -16.82 -12.68
N ARG A 296 -7.10 -16.74 -12.98
CA ARG A 296 -6.46 -15.57 -13.58
C ARG A 296 -5.92 -15.93 -14.95
N ALA A 297 -6.08 -15.04 -15.89
CA ALA A 297 -5.49 -15.17 -17.21
C ALA A 297 -5.12 -13.80 -17.74
N MET A 298 -3.97 -13.71 -18.38
CA MET A 298 -3.46 -12.47 -18.96
C MET A 298 -2.75 -12.77 -20.28
N TYR A 299 -2.80 -11.80 -21.18
CA TYR A 299 -1.96 -11.66 -22.36
C TYR A 299 -1.42 -10.25 -22.43
N ALA A 300 -0.13 -10.09 -22.71
CA ALA A 300 0.54 -8.82 -22.91
C ALA A 300 1.50 -8.88 -24.08
N ARG A 301 1.57 -7.81 -24.89
CA ARG A 301 2.46 -7.73 -26.04
C ARG A 301 2.93 -6.28 -26.24
N TRP A 302 4.24 -6.15 -26.43
CA TRP A 302 4.89 -4.95 -26.93
C TRP A 302 5.17 -5.08 -28.43
N ASP A 303 4.85 -4.04 -29.17
CA ASP A 303 5.34 -3.75 -30.51
C ASP A 303 6.29 -2.56 -30.41
N ILE A 304 7.57 -2.76 -30.71
CA ILE A 304 8.64 -1.77 -30.52
C ILE A 304 9.26 -1.45 -31.87
N HIS A 305 9.11 -0.22 -32.31
CA HIS A 305 9.58 0.22 -33.60
C HIS A 305 11.04 0.69 -33.57
N GLY A 306 11.70 0.57 -34.73
CA GLY A 306 13.08 1.01 -34.93
C GLY A 306 14.01 -0.10 -35.40
N SER A 307 15.10 0.27 -36.04
CA SER A 307 16.08 -0.68 -36.59
C SER A 307 16.90 -1.38 -35.49
N GLY A 308 17.05 -0.74 -34.33
CA GLY A 308 17.76 -1.32 -33.18
C GLY A 308 17.06 -2.55 -32.61
N PRO A 309 15.82 -2.43 -32.12
CA PRO A 309 15.02 -3.56 -31.65
C PRO A 309 14.88 -4.68 -32.70
N ALA A 310 14.56 -4.33 -33.94
CA ALA A 310 14.41 -5.29 -35.02
C ALA A 310 15.71 -6.08 -35.31
N SER A 311 16.88 -5.49 -35.11
CA SER A 311 18.17 -6.17 -35.37
C SER A 311 18.47 -7.32 -34.43
N VAL A 312 17.83 -7.35 -33.25
CA VAL A 312 18.00 -8.42 -32.23
C VAL A 312 16.73 -9.23 -32.00
N GLY A 313 15.63 -8.89 -32.71
CA GLY A 313 14.35 -9.57 -32.60
C GLY A 313 13.52 -9.12 -31.38
N ALA A 314 13.86 -7.95 -30.78
CA ALA A 314 13.17 -7.35 -29.65
C ALA A 314 12.02 -6.42 -30.05
N ASP A 315 11.79 -6.26 -31.35
CA ASP A 315 10.68 -5.46 -31.92
C ASP A 315 9.31 -6.05 -31.60
N GLU A 316 9.22 -7.32 -31.22
CA GLU A 316 8.08 -7.97 -30.63
C GLU A 316 8.49 -8.63 -29.31
N GLN A 317 7.75 -8.35 -28.23
CA GLN A 317 7.91 -9.02 -26.94
C GLN A 317 6.52 -9.36 -26.41
N PHE A 318 6.30 -10.58 -25.97
CA PHE A 318 4.97 -11.01 -25.52
C PHE A 318 5.04 -11.97 -24.33
N GLY A 319 3.91 -12.12 -23.67
CA GLY A 319 3.71 -13.15 -22.66
C GLY A 319 2.25 -13.37 -22.37
N TRP A 320 1.94 -14.55 -21.87
CA TRP A 320 0.62 -14.88 -21.38
C TRP A 320 0.70 -15.94 -20.30
N TYR A 321 -0.30 -15.97 -19.44
CA TYR A 321 -0.44 -17.03 -18.46
C TYR A 321 -1.90 -17.34 -18.16
N VAL A 322 -2.12 -18.56 -17.60
CA VAL A 322 -3.39 -19.00 -17.05
C VAL A 322 -3.11 -19.65 -15.70
N GLU A 323 -3.84 -19.22 -14.67
CA GLU A 323 -3.67 -19.64 -13.29
C GLU A 323 -5.03 -20.03 -12.68
N PRO A 324 -5.48 -21.28 -12.84
CA PRO A 324 -6.58 -21.80 -12.04
C PRO A 324 -6.15 -22.02 -10.59
N SER A 325 -7.09 -21.77 -9.66
CA SER A 325 -6.89 -21.99 -8.24
C SER A 325 -8.13 -22.52 -7.56
N TYR A 326 -7.91 -23.13 -6.39
CA TYR A 326 -8.99 -23.65 -5.56
C TYR A 326 -8.70 -23.41 -4.10
N ARG A 327 -9.57 -22.67 -3.41
CA ARG A 327 -9.39 -22.30 -2.00
C ARG A 327 -10.35 -23.09 -1.10
N ILE A 328 -9.79 -23.75 -0.07
CA ILE A 328 -10.54 -24.44 0.97
C ILE A 328 -10.18 -23.77 2.30
N ASN A 329 -11.10 -23.02 2.88
CA ASN A 329 -10.88 -22.25 4.10
C ASN A 329 -9.64 -21.34 3.96
N ASP A 330 -8.61 -21.61 4.76
CA ASP A 330 -7.38 -20.82 4.81
C ASP A 330 -6.27 -21.37 3.89
N VAL A 331 -6.57 -22.40 3.09
CA VAL A 331 -5.60 -23.02 2.18
C VAL A 331 -6.06 -22.87 0.74
N GLY A 332 -5.20 -22.32 -0.09
CA GLY A 332 -5.39 -22.20 -1.54
C GLY A 332 -4.37 -23.02 -2.30
N LEU A 333 -4.85 -23.80 -3.25
CA LEU A 333 -4.06 -24.57 -4.20
C LEU A 333 -4.09 -23.84 -5.54
N PHE A 334 -2.99 -23.82 -6.26
CA PHE A 334 -2.93 -23.26 -7.61
C PHE A 334 -2.03 -24.07 -8.52
N THR A 335 -2.23 -23.90 -9.80
CA THR A 335 -1.25 -24.20 -10.84
C THR A 335 -1.25 -23.04 -11.81
N ARG A 336 -0.10 -22.74 -12.39
CA ARG A 336 0.04 -21.68 -13.40
C ARG A 336 0.89 -22.20 -14.55
N TYR A 337 0.45 -21.92 -15.76
CA TYR A 337 1.26 -22.07 -16.95
C TYR A 337 1.48 -20.71 -17.57
N SER A 338 2.73 -20.34 -17.77
CA SER A 338 3.13 -19.08 -18.35
C SER A 338 4.10 -19.27 -19.51
N VAL A 339 4.01 -18.36 -20.47
CA VAL A 339 4.91 -18.28 -21.63
C VAL A 339 5.30 -16.83 -21.80
N TYR A 340 6.57 -16.55 -22.01
CA TYR A 340 7.03 -15.22 -22.38
C TYR A 340 8.26 -15.25 -23.27
N ASP A 341 8.40 -14.21 -24.09
CA ASP A 341 9.53 -13.98 -24.95
C ASP A 341 9.82 -12.48 -25.11
N ASN A 342 11.03 -12.07 -24.75
CA ASN A 342 11.50 -10.71 -24.94
C ASN A 342 12.25 -10.47 -26.27
N LEU A 343 12.42 -11.51 -27.09
CA LEU A 343 13.10 -11.46 -28.39
C LEU A 343 12.34 -12.26 -29.43
N ALA A 344 11.01 -12.13 -29.49
CA ALA A 344 10.10 -13.01 -30.23
C ALA A 344 10.33 -13.05 -31.74
N ASN A 345 10.92 -12.01 -32.30
CA ASN A 345 11.32 -11.96 -33.70
C ASN A 345 12.80 -12.37 -33.96
N SER A 346 13.47 -12.90 -32.90
CA SER A 346 14.82 -13.46 -33.06
C SER A 346 14.82 -14.72 -33.93
N ASN A 347 15.94 -14.95 -34.65
CA ASN A 347 16.13 -16.23 -35.32
C ASN A 347 16.48 -17.39 -34.36
N ALA A 348 16.87 -17.10 -33.14
CA ALA A 348 17.07 -18.06 -32.05
C ALA A 348 15.76 -18.34 -31.32
N ASP A 349 15.65 -19.54 -30.77
CA ASP A 349 14.58 -19.87 -29.84
C ASP A 349 14.86 -19.13 -28.50
N THR A 350 13.98 -18.21 -28.15
CA THR A 350 14.11 -17.36 -26.96
C THR A 350 12.88 -17.42 -26.04
N GLU A 351 11.88 -18.22 -26.43
CA GLU A 351 10.67 -18.43 -25.65
C GLU A 351 10.94 -19.22 -24.38
N ILE A 352 10.45 -18.75 -23.27
CA ILE A 352 10.52 -19.43 -21.98
C ILE A 352 9.10 -19.83 -21.55
N LYS A 353 8.94 -21.09 -21.21
CA LYS A 353 7.71 -21.68 -20.67
C LYS A 353 7.93 -22.05 -19.22
N GLN A 354 6.93 -21.86 -18.38
CA GLN A 354 7.01 -22.24 -16.98
C GLN A 354 5.70 -22.82 -16.47
N TRP A 355 5.82 -23.93 -15.76
CA TRP A 355 4.79 -24.47 -14.90
C TRP A 355 5.09 -24.15 -13.44
N ASP A 356 4.09 -23.66 -12.72
CA ASP A 356 4.11 -23.54 -11.28
C ASP A 356 2.96 -24.36 -10.69
N ILE A 357 3.22 -25.04 -9.59
CA ILE A 357 2.18 -25.70 -8.78
C ILE A 357 2.49 -25.47 -7.31
N GLY A 358 1.51 -25.03 -6.53
CA GLY A 358 1.80 -24.69 -5.17
C GLY A 358 0.58 -24.49 -4.27
N ILE A 359 0.89 -24.07 -3.06
CA ILE A 359 -0.03 -23.85 -1.98
C ILE A 359 0.25 -22.53 -1.28
N ASN A 360 -0.80 -21.76 -1.03
CA ASN A 360 -0.80 -20.64 -0.11
C ASN A 360 -1.61 -21.02 1.12
N TRP A 361 -1.07 -20.82 2.31
CA TRP A 361 -1.75 -21.01 3.58
C TRP A 361 -1.84 -19.71 4.35
N TRP A 362 -3.04 -19.13 4.43
CA TRP A 362 -3.31 -17.91 5.18
C TRP A 362 -3.50 -18.24 6.66
N LEU A 363 -2.46 -18.09 7.47
CA LEU A 363 -2.51 -18.20 8.95
C LEU A 363 -3.40 -17.11 9.56
N HIS A 364 -3.48 -15.98 8.91
CA HIS A 364 -4.35 -14.85 9.18
C HIS A 364 -4.70 -14.20 7.84
N LYS A 365 -5.76 -13.39 7.78
CA LYS A 365 -6.09 -12.65 6.54
C LYS A 365 -4.91 -11.82 5.99
N ASP A 366 -4.03 -11.38 6.88
CA ASP A 366 -2.88 -10.55 6.59
C ASP A 366 -1.54 -11.31 6.71
N VAL A 367 -1.53 -12.65 6.87
CA VAL A 367 -0.30 -13.46 6.96
C VAL A 367 -0.46 -14.72 6.14
N VAL A 368 0.43 -14.90 5.16
CA VAL A 368 0.41 -16.05 4.25
C VAL A 368 1.77 -16.75 4.24
N VAL A 369 1.74 -18.08 4.28
CA VAL A 369 2.88 -18.96 4.01
C VAL A 369 2.67 -19.58 2.66
N LYS A 370 3.69 -19.61 1.84
CA LYS A 370 3.65 -20.04 0.44
C LYS A 370 4.69 -21.12 0.19
N LEU A 371 4.35 -22.08 -0.62
CA LEU A 371 5.25 -23.12 -1.10
C LEU A 371 4.84 -23.47 -2.53
N ASP A 372 5.78 -23.44 -3.46
CA ASP A 372 5.54 -23.85 -4.83
C ASP A 372 6.75 -24.57 -5.44
N TYR A 373 6.48 -25.35 -6.45
CA TYR A 373 7.45 -25.95 -7.35
C TYR A 373 7.30 -25.30 -8.71
N GLN A 374 8.41 -24.82 -9.27
CA GLN A 374 8.48 -24.35 -10.63
C GLN A 374 9.25 -25.32 -11.53
N ASN A 375 8.85 -25.40 -12.79
CA ASN A 375 9.55 -26.12 -13.83
C ASN A 375 9.54 -25.25 -15.08
N GLN A 376 10.73 -24.86 -15.53
CA GLN A 376 10.93 -24.09 -16.74
C GLN A 376 11.28 -25.00 -17.93
N SER A 377 11.06 -24.49 -19.12
CA SER A 377 11.57 -25.03 -20.37
C SER A 377 12.04 -23.87 -21.23
N ALA A 378 13.33 -23.87 -21.53
CA ALA A 378 14.00 -22.84 -22.29
C ALA A 378 15.03 -23.43 -23.24
N ALA A 379 15.47 -22.67 -24.26
CA ALA A 379 16.57 -23.08 -25.10
C ALA A 379 17.89 -23.16 -24.30
N SER A 380 18.79 -24.04 -24.68
CA SER A 380 20.07 -24.30 -23.99
C SER A 380 21.01 -23.09 -23.85
N SER A 381 20.69 -21.98 -24.53
CA SER A 381 21.41 -20.71 -24.39
C SER A 381 20.84 -19.80 -23.30
N LEU A 382 19.74 -20.19 -22.67
CA LEU A 382 19.05 -19.46 -21.62
C LEU A 382 19.08 -20.26 -20.33
N ALA A 383 18.92 -19.59 -19.18
CA ALA A 383 18.72 -20.28 -17.92
C ALA A 383 17.37 -21.02 -17.91
N GLU A 384 17.36 -22.23 -17.35
CA GLU A 384 16.20 -23.10 -17.20
C GLU A 384 16.15 -23.56 -15.73
N LEU A 385 15.42 -22.82 -14.89
CA LEU A 385 15.44 -22.97 -13.43
C LEU A 385 14.27 -23.84 -12.96
N ASP A 386 14.60 -25.01 -12.40
CA ASP A 386 13.65 -25.96 -11.84
C ASP A 386 13.86 -26.11 -10.33
N GLY A 387 12.82 -26.10 -9.54
CA GLY A 387 12.99 -26.34 -8.10
C GLY A 387 11.84 -25.83 -7.24
N ILE A 388 12.16 -25.59 -5.98
CA ILE A 388 11.19 -25.25 -4.92
C ILE A 388 11.41 -23.82 -4.48
N ASN A 389 10.28 -23.10 -4.31
CA ASN A 389 10.23 -21.81 -3.66
C ASN A 389 9.38 -21.91 -2.38
N ALA A 390 9.82 -21.28 -1.32
CA ALA A 390 9.08 -21.15 -0.06
C ALA A 390 9.11 -19.70 0.42
N GLY A 391 8.03 -19.22 1.00
CA GLY A 391 7.98 -17.84 1.44
C GLY A 391 6.96 -17.57 2.53
N ILE A 392 7.13 -16.46 3.19
CA ILE A 392 6.15 -15.89 4.13
C ILE A 392 5.95 -14.43 3.79
N GLY A 393 4.69 -14.02 3.70
CA GLY A 393 4.30 -12.63 3.51
C GLY A 393 3.31 -12.19 4.57
N TYR A 394 3.36 -10.91 4.92
CA TYR A 394 2.46 -10.32 5.91
C TYR A 394 2.16 -8.87 5.60
N ALA A 395 0.98 -8.38 6.03
CA ALA A 395 0.58 -6.98 6.01
C ALA A 395 0.16 -6.54 7.43
N PHE A 396 0.22 -5.24 7.72
CA PHE A 396 -0.14 -4.68 9.05
C PHE A 396 -0.70 -3.26 8.96
#